data_6168fd8e398c230007f790a933b2552b
#
_entry.id   6168fd8e398c230007f790a933b2552b
#
_cell.length_a   1.000
_cell.length_b   1.000
_cell.length_c   1.000
_cell.angle_alpha   90.00
_cell.angle_beta   90.00
_cell.angle_gamma   90.00
#
_symmetry.space_group_name_H-M   'P 1'
#
loop_
_entity.id
_entity.type
_entity.pdbx_description
1 polymer ?
#
loop_
_entity_poly.entity_id
_entity_poly.type
_entity_poly.pdbx_seq_one_letter_code
_entity_poly.pdbx_strand_id
1 'polypeptide(L)'
;MQPTDGQEADEEPKGPYDDETHLRVLGIQERRPMGHEIQCITEPSLYIVRSRVNDVNGVEIGKAITLPSDHLGPLSEVRLKDLSGSAQQEIVAALSASVIADLDRHIGFYNRANNLSLKFHAFQLLPGIGNSKAIQMVQARGLAGWSSFEEIDEACGID
;
A
#
# COMPACT_ATOMS: atom_id res chain seq x y z
N MET A 1 44.36 -24.09 -18.65
CA MET A 1 42.93 -23.83 -18.65
C MET A 1 42.59 -23.20 -17.33
N GLN A 2 42.44 -21.88 -17.32
CA GLN A 2 42.12 -21.14 -16.10
C GLN A 2 40.59 -21.03 -15.98
N PRO A 3 40.04 -21.23 -14.79
CA PRO A 3 38.61 -20.96 -14.56
C PRO A 3 38.37 -19.44 -14.66
N THR A 4 37.44 -19.07 -15.50
CA THR A 4 36.89 -17.70 -15.55
C THR A 4 36.18 -17.46 -14.26
N ASP A 5 36.74 -16.59 -13.42
CA ASP A 5 36.04 -15.99 -12.29
C ASP A 5 34.79 -15.28 -12.81
N GLY A 6 33.63 -15.89 -12.56
CA GLY A 6 32.37 -15.20 -12.67
C GLY A 6 32.36 -14.09 -11.62
N GLN A 7 32.47 -12.84 -12.07
CA GLN A 7 32.11 -11.71 -11.26
C GLN A 7 30.62 -11.85 -10.96
N GLU A 8 30.30 -12.35 -9.76
CA GLU A 8 29.02 -12.08 -9.16
C GLU A 8 28.96 -10.56 -9.01
N ALA A 9 28.11 -9.93 -9.81
CA ALA A 9 27.80 -8.53 -9.61
C ALA A 9 27.21 -8.44 -8.20
N ASP A 10 27.93 -7.74 -7.31
CA ASP A 10 27.38 -7.37 -6.01
C ASP A 10 26.12 -6.53 -6.27
N GLU A 11 24.96 -7.17 -6.21
CA GLU A 11 23.68 -6.46 -6.21
C GLU A 11 23.68 -5.61 -4.93
N GLU A 12 23.66 -4.31 -5.10
CA GLU A 12 23.50 -3.38 -3.97
C GLU A 12 22.25 -3.78 -3.19
N PRO A 13 22.30 -3.76 -1.84
CA PRO A 13 21.14 -4.16 -1.04
C PRO A 13 19.95 -3.26 -1.36
N LYS A 14 18.83 -3.88 -1.70
CA LYS A 14 17.59 -3.21 -2.09
C LYS A 14 17.09 -2.33 -0.97
N GLY A 15 16.77 -1.09 -1.27
CA GLY A 15 16.17 -0.16 -0.32
C GLY A 15 14.73 -0.56 0.04
N PRO A 16 14.20 -0.05 1.16
CA PRO A 16 12.88 -0.47 1.67
C PRO A 16 11.72 -0.11 0.74
N TYR A 17 11.92 0.84 -0.19
CA TYR A 17 10.87 1.33 -1.10
C TYR A 17 11.17 1.07 -2.58
N ASP A 18 12.21 0.30 -2.90
CA ASP A 18 12.64 0.08 -4.29
C ASP A 18 11.64 -0.72 -5.11
N ASP A 19 10.74 -1.44 -4.47
CA ASP A 19 9.64 -2.18 -5.11
C ASP A 19 8.37 -1.35 -5.30
N GLU A 20 8.33 -0.15 -4.76
CA GLU A 20 7.18 0.72 -4.89
C GLU A 20 7.17 1.40 -6.27
N THR A 21 6.00 1.50 -6.86
CA THR A 21 5.82 2.01 -8.23
C THR A 21 5.19 3.39 -8.29
N HIS A 22 4.47 3.79 -7.26
CA HIS A 22 3.78 5.07 -7.19
C HIS A 22 3.75 5.62 -5.75
N LEU A 23 3.63 6.94 -5.66
CA LEU A 23 3.28 7.65 -4.42
C LEU A 23 1.94 8.34 -4.61
N ARG A 24 0.98 8.06 -3.75
CA ARG A 24 -0.29 8.79 -3.72
C ARG A 24 -0.23 9.88 -2.66
N VAL A 25 -0.44 11.12 -3.09
CA VAL A 25 -0.23 12.31 -2.26
C VAL A 25 -1.35 12.48 -1.25
N LEU A 26 -0.99 12.63 0.03
CA LEU A 26 -1.89 12.91 1.14
C LEU A 26 -1.90 14.38 1.53
N GLY A 27 -0.75 15.02 1.46
CA GLY A 27 -0.59 16.40 1.88
C GLY A 27 0.69 17.03 1.36
N ILE A 28 0.69 18.35 1.28
CA ILE A 28 1.80 19.16 0.82
C ILE A 28 2.05 20.22 1.89
N GLN A 29 3.28 20.33 2.36
CA GLN A 29 3.68 21.33 3.35
C GLN A 29 4.85 22.15 2.82
N GLU A 30 4.76 23.48 2.97
CA GLU A 30 5.89 24.37 2.71
C GLU A 30 6.99 24.15 3.78
N ARG A 31 8.25 24.14 3.35
CA ARG A 31 9.40 24.00 4.23
C ARG A 31 10.33 25.21 4.06
N ARG A 32 10.79 25.76 5.17
CA ARG A 32 11.75 26.86 5.18
C ARG A 32 13.19 26.30 5.20
N PRO A 33 14.14 26.97 4.58
CA PRO A 33 14.03 28.26 3.87
C PRO A 33 13.39 28.16 2.49
N MET A 34 13.31 26.96 1.89
CA MET A 34 12.71 26.75 0.57
C MET A 34 12.25 25.30 0.40
N GLY A 35 11.39 25.09 -0.61
CA GLY A 35 10.89 23.78 -1.00
C GLY A 35 9.66 23.35 -0.21
N HIS A 36 9.24 22.14 -0.50
CA HIS A 36 8.06 21.53 0.10
C HIS A 36 8.38 20.12 0.57
N GLU A 37 7.56 19.63 1.46
CA GLU A 37 7.51 18.22 1.84
C GLU A 37 6.14 17.68 1.44
N ILE A 38 6.15 16.56 0.76
CA ILE A 38 4.93 15.81 0.49
C ILE A 38 4.83 14.62 1.44
N GLN A 39 3.64 14.35 1.91
CA GLN A 39 3.29 13.17 2.67
C GLN A 39 2.41 12.28 1.79
N CYS A 40 2.76 11.01 1.70
CA CYS A 40 2.18 10.10 0.72
C CYS A 40 1.96 8.70 1.31
N ILE A 41 1.16 7.90 0.63
CA ILE A 41 1.21 6.44 0.74
C ILE A 41 1.86 5.88 -0.51
N THR A 42 2.67 4.83 -0.33
CA THR A 42 3.29 4.11 -1.45
C THR A 42 2.30 3.12 -2.06
N GLU A 43 2.45 2.83 -3.33
CA GLU A 43 1.75 1.75 -4.02
C GLU A 43 2.80 0.81 -4.63
N PRO A 44 2.69 -0.51 -4.46
CA PRO A 44 1.52 -1.25 -3.99
C PRO A 44 1.47 -1.55 -2.48
N SER A 45 2.50 -1.26 -1.70
CA SER A 45 2.60 -1.75 -0.31
C SER A 45 1.91 -0.87 0.74
N LEU A 46 1.49 0.34 0.39
CA LEU A 46 0.74 1.27 1.25
C LEU A 46 1.51 1.76 2.49
N TYR A 47 2.83 1.92 2.37
CA TYR A 47 3.64 2.56 3.40
C TYR A 47 3.36 4.06 3.45
N ILE A 48 3.34 4.63 4.65
CA ILE A 48 3.24 6.06 4.84
C ILE A 48 4.64 6.66 4.82
N VAL A 49 4.89 7.55 3.89
CA VAL A 49 6.20 8.14 3.66
C VAL A 49 6.13 9.65 3.47
N ARG A 50 7.27 10.30 3.62
CA ARG A 50 7.48 11.70 3.24
C ARG A 50 8.66 11.82 2.28
N SER A 51 8.62 12.84 1.46
CA SER A 51 9.72 13.23 0.57
C SER A 51 9.80 14.74 0.43
N ARG A 52 11.00 15.23 0.22
CA ARG A 52 11.24 16.62 -0.15
C ARG A 52 11.04 16.80 -1.65
N VAL A 53 10.41 17.91 -2.02
CA VAL A 53 10.27 18.35 -3.41
C VAL A 53 10.64 19.84 -3.51
N ASN A 54 11.35 20.20 -4.57
CA ASN A 54 11.66 21.60 -4.83
C ASN A 54 10.51 22.33 -5.52
N ASP A 55 9.79 21.63 -6.39
CA ASP A 55 8.68 22.15 -7.16
C ASP A 55 7.44 21.26 -6.98
N VAL A 56 6.33 21.88 -6.65
CA VAL A 56 5.03 21.22 -6.46
C VAL A 56 4.14 21.30 -7.70
N ASN A 57 4.63 21.81 -8.83
CA ASN A 57 3.89 21.79 -10.08
C ASN A 57 3.57 20.35 -10.49
N GLY A 58 2.31 20.07 -10.73
CA GLY A 58 1.83 18.72 -11.05
C GLY A 58 1.66 17.79 -9.83
N VAL A 59 1.92 18.28 -8.61
CA VAL A 59 1.66 17.53 -7.38
C VAL A 59 0.28 17.91 -6.86
N GLU A 60 -0.63 16.96 -6.83
CA GLU A 60 -2.01 17.17 -6.37
C GLU A 60 -2.38 16.13 -5.32
N ILE A 61 -3.10 16.55 -4.28
CA ILE A 61 -3.61 15.65 -3.25
C ILE A 61 -4.55 14.61 -3.88
N GLY A 62 -4.37 13.35 -3.51
CA GLY A 62 -5.13 12.22 -4.03
C GLY A 62 -4.61 11.64 -5.35
N LYS A 63 -3.70 12.32 -6.03
CA LYS A 63 -3.10 11.84 -7.28
C LYS A 63 -1.82 11.03 -7.03
N ALA A 64 -1.50 10.16 -7.97
CA ALA A 64 -0.31 9.32 -7.91
C ALA A 64 0.86 9.92 -8.69
N ILE A 65 2.05 9.82 -8.11
CA ILE A 65 3.33 10.17 -8.75
C ILE A 65 4.03 8.86 -9.08
N THR A 66 4.45 8.68 -10.32
CA THR A 66 5.20 7.48 -10.75
C THR A 66 6.61 7.47 -10.18
N LEU A 67 7.05 6.34 -9.66
CA LEU A 67 8.40 6.10 -9.17
C LEU A 67 9.21 5.24 -10.18
N PRO A 68 10.51 5.44 -10.28
CA PRO A 68 11.31 6.51 -9.66
C PRO A 68 11.05 7.88 -10.27
N SER A 69 11.30 8.94 -9.51
CA SER A 69 11.16 10.32 -9.98
C SER A 69 12.34 11.18 -9.54
N ASP A 70 12.96 11.88 -10.47
CA ASP A 70 14.09 12.78 -10.20
C ASP A 70 13.68 14.05 -9.44
N HIS A 71 12.38 14.32 -9.36
CA HIS A 71 11.84 15.49 -8.66
C HIS A 71 11.69 15.28 -7.16
N LEU A 72 11.85 14.04 -6.70
CA LEU A 72 11.67 13.63 -5.31
C LEU A 72 13.02 13.41 -4.63
N GLY A 73 13.11 13.87 -3.39
CA GLY A 73 14.17 13.45 -2.47
C GLY A 73 13.95 12.03 -1.95
N PRO A 74 14.84 11.54 -1.08
CA PRO A 74 14.69 10.22 -0.47
C PRO A 74 13.37 10.06 0.27
N LEU A 75 12.79 8.86 0.20
CA LEU A 75 11.60 8.53 0.97
C LEU A 75 11.98 8.18 2.41
N SER A 76 11.22 8.69 3.36
CA SER A 76 11.36 8.38 4.78
C SER A 76 10.02 7.99 5.36
N GLU A 77 10.01 6.99 6.24
CA GLU A 77 8.81 6.55 6.94
C GLU A 77 8.22 7.66 7.82
N VAL A 78 6.90 7.74 7.87
CA VAL A 78 6.14 8.61 8.75
C VAL A 78 5.09 7.77 9.47
N ARG A 79 4.98 7.94 10.79
CA ARG A 79 3.89 7.31 11.54
C ARG A 79 2.59 8.06 11.28
N LEU A 80 1.47 7.34 11.26
CA LEU A 80 0.14 7.92 11.03
C LEU A 80 -0.12 9.15 11.90
N LYS A 81 0.24 9.07 13.19
CA LYS A 81 0.05 10.18 14.14
C LYS A 81 0.91 11.42 13.88
N ASP A 82 1.98 11.26 13.10
CA ASP A 82 2.92 12.35 12.78
C ASP A 82 2.60 13.03 11.45
N LEU A 83 1.60 12.55 10.73
CA LEU A 83 1.05 13.24 9.57
C LEU A 83 0.40 14.57 9.97
N SER A 84 0.40 15.55 9.07
CA SER A 84 -0.42 16.75 9.24
C SER A 84 -1.89 16.40 9.38
N GLY A 85 -2.67 17.24 10.05
CA GLY A 85 -4.10 17.00 10.24
C GLY A 85 -4.85 16.85 8.92
N SER A 86 -4.50 17.65 7.91
CA SER A 86 -5.07 17.53 6.56
C SER A 86 -4.69 16.21 5.88
N ALA A 87 -3.44 15.77 6.00
CA ALA A 87 -3.01 14.49 5.45
C ALA A 87 -3.71 13.30 6.12
N GLN A 88 -3.94 13.35 7.42
CA GLN A 88 -4.71 12.33 8.14
C GLN A 88 -6.15 12.23 7.64
N GLN A 89 -6.78 13.34 7.30
CA GLN A 89 -8.13 13.35 6.74
C GLN A 89 -8.19 12.73 5.34
N GLU A 90 -7.12 12.81 4.57
CA GLU A 90 -7.04 12.24 3.22
C GLU A 90 -6.75 10.73 3.18
N ILE A 91 -6.35 10.13 4.29
CA ILE A 91 -5.90 8.72 4.33
C ILE A 91 -6.97 7.78 3.76
N VAL A 92 -8.21 7.89 4.16
CA VAL A 92 -9.28 6.97 3.74
C VAL A 92 -9.53 7.09 2.24
N ALA A 93 -9.61 8.31 1.72
CA ALA A 93 -9.81 8.55 0.29
C ALA A 93 -8.61 8.06 -0.53
N ALA A 94 -7.39 8.27 -0.03
CA ALA A 94 -6.17 7.81 -0.68
C ALA A 94 -6.06 6.28 -0.70
N LEU A 95 -6.36 5.61 0.40
CA LEU A 95 -6.38 4.14 0.47
C LEU A 95 -7.44 3.56 -0.47
N SER A 96 -8.63 4.14 -0.49
CA SER A 96 -9.69 3.73 -1.42
C SER A 96 -9.25 3.87 -2.88
N ALA A 97 -8.62 4.98 -3.23
CA ALA A 97 -8.10 5.21 -4.58
C ALA A 97 -7.00 4.20 -4.94
N SER A 98 -6.10 3.88 -4.01
CA SER A 98 -5.04 2.89 -4.21
C SER A 98 -5.60 1.48 -4.39
N VAL A 99 -6.62 1.11 -3.62
CA VAL A 99 -7.32 -0.18 -3.76
C VAL A 99 -8.01 -0.29 -5.12
N ILE A 100 -8.71 0.77 -5.54
CA ILE A 100 -9.39 0.81 -6.85
C ILE A 100 -8.38 0.73 -8.01
N ALA A 101 -7.20 1.33 -7.86
CA ALA A 101 -6.15 1.30 -8.87
C ALA A 101 -5.55 -0.12 -9.07
N ASP A 102 -5.64 -1.00 -8.10
CA ASP A 102 -5.12 -2.38 -8.17
C ASP A 102 -6.06 -3.37 -7.45
N LEU A 103 -7.28 -3.51 -7.99
CA LEU A 103 -8.33 -4.36 -7.44
C LEU A 103 -7.90 -5.81 -7.29
N ASP A 104 -7.23 -6.37 -8.29
CA ASP A 104 -6.82 -7.77 -8.31
C ASP A 104 -5.89 -8.12 -7.15
N ARG A 105 -4.97 -7.21 -6.83
CA ARG A 105 -4.06 -7.37 -5.69
C ARG A 105 -4.83 -7.46 -4.37
N HIS A 106 -5.77 -6.55 -4.16
CA HIS A 106 -6.53 -6.45 -2.91
C HIS A 106 -7.59 -7.55 -2.78
N ILE A 107 -8.28 -7.91 -3.85
CA ILE A 107 -9.15 -9.10 -3.89
C ILE A 107 -8.34 -10.37 -3.61
N GLY A 108 -7.09 -10.42 -4.06
CA GLY A 108 -6.17 -11.51 -3.80
C GLY A 108 -5.98 -11.81 -2.31
N PHE A 109 -6.06 -10.84 -1.42
CA PHE A 109 -6.05 -11.09 0.02
C PHE A 109 -7.18 -12.04 0.42
N TYR A 110 -8.41 -11.77 -0.01
CA TYR A 110 -9.59 -12.58 0.30
C TYR A 110 -9.48 -13.99 -0.26
N ASN A 111 -8.94 -14.13 -1.47
CA ASN A 111 -8.78 -15.43 -2.13
C ASN A 111 -7.65 -16.28 -1.55
N ARG A 112 -6.64 -15.66 -0.97
CA ARG A 112 -5.46 -16.35 -0.43
C ARG A 112 -5.38 -16.40 1.08
N ALA A 113 -6.27 -15.69 1.78
CA ALA A 113 -6.27 -15.64 3.24
C ALA A 113 -6.44 -17.04 3.85
N ASN A 114 -5.58 -17.38 4.80
CA ASN A 114 -5.55 -18.65 5.49
C ASN A 114 -5.42 -18.46 7.00
N ASN A 115 -5.38 -19.56 7.74
CA ASN A 115 -5.10 -19.54 9.17
C ASN A 115 -3.71 -18.98 9.45
N LEU A 116 -3.64 -18.03 10.37
CA LEU A 116 -2.38 -17.50 10.93
C LEU A 116 -1.91 -18.34 12.12
N SER A 117 -2.84 -19.03 12.78
CA SER A 117 -2.59 -19.99 13.85
C SER A 117 -3.73 -21.02 13.88
N LEU A 118 -3.63 -22.02 14.77
CA LEU A 118 -4.67 -23.06 14.91
C LEU A 118 -6.09 -22.51 15.20
N LYS A 119 -6.19 -21.34 15.81
CA LYS A 119 -7.47 -20.74 16.24
C LYS A 119 -7.75 -19.37 15.61
N PHE A 120 -6.87 -18.88 14.73
CA PHE A 120 -6.98 -17.53 14.21
C PHE A 120 -6.78 -17.52 12.69
N HIS A 121 -7.82 -17.11 11.97
CA HIS A 121 -7.79 -16.93 10.52
C HIS A 121 -7.47 -15.49 10.14
N ALA A 122 -6.80 -15.27 9.01
CA ALA A 122 -6.44 -13.94 8.52
C ALA A 122 -7.67 -13.01 8.34
N PHE A 123 -8.86 -13.54 8.01
CA PHE A 123 -10.09 -12.75 7.95
C PHE A 123 -10.45 -12.08 9.27
N GLN A 124 -10.03 -12.62 10.40
CA GLN A 124 -10.25 -12.02 11.71
C GLN A 124 -9.39 -10.76 11.97
N LEU A 125 -8.44 -10.43 11.08
CA LEU A 125 -7.75 -9.15 11.08
C LEU A 125 -8.67 -8.00 10.62
N LEU A 126 -9.72 -8.32 9.90
CA LEU A 126 -10.69 -7.34 9.44
C LEU A 126 -11.59 -6.89 10.58
N PRO A 127 -11.86 -5.58 10.74
CA PRO A 127 -12.76 -5.09 11.77
C PRO A 127 -14.14 -5.74 11.69
N GLY A 128 -14.65 -6.17 12.84
CA GLY A 128 -15.98 -6.79 12.94
C GLY A 128 -16.07 -8.25 12.51
N ILE A 129 -14.97 -8.86 12.08
CA ILE A 129 -14.94 -10.27 11.70
C ILE A 129 -14.40 -11.12 12.85
N GLY A 130 -15.27 -11.89 13.48
CA GLY A 130 -14.92 -12.88 14.49
C GLY A 130 -14.75 -14.28 13.89
N ASN A 131 -14.55 -15.28 14.76
CA ASN A 131 -14.30 -16.66 14.32
C ASN A 131 -15.45 -17.25 13.49
N SER A 132 -16.71 -17.08 13.90
CA SER A 132 -17.88 -17.62 13.20
C SER A 132 -18.03 -17.02 11.80
N LYS A 133 -17.83 -15.69 11.68
CA LYS A 133 -17.89 -14.99 10.39
C LYS A 133 -16.75 -15.42 9.48
N ALA A 134 -15.54 -15.55 10.01
CA ALA A 134 -14.38 -16.02 9.25
C ALA A 134 -14.62 -17.43 8.68
N ILE A 135 -15.18 -18.36 9.46
CA ILE A 135 -15.55 -19.70 8.99
C ILE A 135 -16.58 -19.63 7.85
N GLN A 136 -17.61 -18.80 8.01
CA GLN A 136 -18.62 -18.57 6.98
C GLN A 136 -17.99 -18.04 5.68
N MET A 137 -17.08 -17.09 5.79
CA MET A 137 -16.37 -16.52 4.63
C MET A 137 -15.51 -17.57 3.92
N VAL A 138 -14.80 -18.40 4.65
CA VAL A 138 -14.01 -19.50 4.07
C VAL A 138 -14.90 -20.49 3.32
N GLN A 139 -16.07 -20.84 3.88
CA GLN A 139 -17.03 -21.71 3.22
C GLN A 139 -17.65 -21.08 1.96
N ALA A 140 -17.99 -19.78 2.03
CA ALA A 140 -18.53 -19.05 0.89
C ALA A 140 -17.49 -18.90 -0.24
N ARG A 141 -16.23 -18.73 0.09
CA ARG A 141 -15.13 -18.65 -0.89
C ARG A 141 -15.00 -19.95 -1.70
N GLY A 142 -15.10 -21.10 -1.04
CA GLY A 142 -14.91 -22.41 -1.68
C GLY A 142 -13.56 -22.51 -2.39
N LEU A 143 -13.54 -23.25 -3.50
CA LEU A 143 -12.33 -23.44 -4.32
C LEU A 143 -12.21 -22.37 -5.42
N ALA A 144 -13.33 -21.77 -5.84
CA ALA A 144 -13.37 -20.82 -6.96
C ALA A 144 -12.86 -19.42 -6.58
N GLY A 145 -13.02 -19.02 -5.31
CA GLY A 145 -12.73 -17.67 -4.86
C GLY A 145 -13.68 -16.62 -5.42
N TRP A 146 -13.27 -15.37 -5.38
CA TRP A 146 -14.05 -14.23 -5.83
C TRP A 146 -13.28 -13.41 -6.87
N SER A 147 -14.03 -12.76 -7.77
CA SER A 147 -13.48 -11.91 -8.83
C SER A 147 -13.70 -10.42 -8.58
N SER A 148 -14.57 -10.05 -7.65
CA SER A 148 -14.87 -8.65 -7.32
C SER A 148 -15.22 -8.48 -5.83
N PHE A 149 -15.16 -7.25 -5.36
CA PHE A 149 -15.59 -6.92 -3.99
C PHE A 149 -17.09 -7.10 -3.82
N GLU A 150 -17.87 -6.81 -4.84
CA GLU A 150 -19.34 -7.00 -4.85
C GLU A 150 -19.70 -8.47 -4.63
N GLU A 151 -18.98 -9.40 -5.25
CA GLU A 151 -19.17 -10.85 -5.00
C GLU A 151 -18.88 -11.23 -3.55
N ILE A 152 -17.84 -10.62 -2.94
CA ILE A 152 -17.49 -10.86 -1.54
C ILE A 152 -18.59 -10.33 -0.62
N ASP A 153 -19.07 -9.13 -0.85
CA ASP A 153 -20.10 -8.48 -0.06
C ASP A 153 -21.40 -9.28 -0.10
N GLU A 154 -21.83 -9.72 -1.29
CA GLU A 154 -23.02 -10.55 -1.48
C GLU A 154 -22.87 -11.92 -0.81
N ALA A 155 -21.74 -12.60 -1.01
CA ALA A 155 -21.52 -13.94 -0.48
C ALA A 155 -21.36 -13.96 1.05
N CYS A 156 -20.74 -12.92 1.61
CA CYS A 156 -20.39 -12.84 3.02
C CYS A 156 -21.35 -11.97 3.84
N GLY A 157 -22.16 -11.14 3.19
CA GLY A 157 -23.05 -10.18 3.87
C GLY A 157 -22.28 -9.17 4.70
N ILE A 158 -21.23 -8.61 4.13
CA ILE A 158 -20.38 -7.54 4.69
C ILE A 158 -20.39 -6.32 3.76
N ASP A 159 -20.14 -5.14 4.34
CA ASP A 159 -20.00 -3.88 3.60
C ASP A 159 -18.50 -3.47 3.55
#